data_a822e2876b9c453fe7c905c5d73394af
#
_entry.id   a822e2876b9c453fe7c905c5d73394af
#
_cell.length_a   1.000
_cell.length_b   1.000
_cell.length_c   1.000
_cell.angle_alpha   90.00
_cell.angle_beta   90.00
_cell.angle_gamma   90.00
#
_symmetry.space_group_name_H-M   'P 1'
#
loop_
_entity.id
_entity.type
_entity.pdbx_description
1 polymer ?
#
loop_
_entity_poly.entity_id
_entity_poly.type
_entity_poly.pdbx_seq_one_letter_code
_entity_poly.pdbx_strand_id
1 'polypeptide(L)'
;MNKSFKSVTALIVLAAAVALPHSSTTAQDLNASIHEAVVMVPKKSGLFAIELETTIYKPDGLGPFPVVVINHGKAPGDSKFQSRYRVGGTARYFMQRGYVVVAPMRQGFSKSSGSYIGGGCNVQSNGIAQADDVKAVLDYITAQPYADKNQLLVMGQSHGGWTTLAFGTLNYPGVKGLVNFAGGLRQESCPGWESGLARAAGHYGAATQLPSLWFYGDNDSYFSTNTYSEIFKRYNAEGNKARLVAFGEYGSDAHAMFGPTEGQRIWQPEVSRFLEQVGLPSQPLPEFARYRPAAVAPTRPLLEKTPDAPAN
;
A
#
# COMPACT_ATOMS: atom_id res chain seq x y z
N MET A 1 86.18 15.65 -32.38
CA MET A 1 85.08 14.66 -32.26
C MET A 1 84.44 14.90 -30.91
N ASN A 2 83.38 15.74 -30.87
CA ASN A 2 82.63 16.03 -29.63
C ASN A 2 81.29 15.37 -29.71
N LYS A 3 81.02 14.39 -28.78
CA LYS A 3 79.76 13.79 -28.63
C LYS A 3 78.95 14.53 -27.55
N SER A 4 77.86 15.20 -27.94
CA SER A 4 76.96 15.92 -27.07
C SER A 4 75.97 14.87 -26.48
N PHE A 5 75.92 14.74 -25.15
CA PHE A 5 74.91 13.98 -24.38
C PHE A 5 73.71 14.88 -24.20
N LYS A 6 72.54 14.48 -24.77
CA LYS A 6 71.22 15.08 -24.43
C LYS A 6 70.65 14.37 -23.26
N SER A 7 70.49 15.11 -22.16
CA SER A 7 69.78 14.65 -20.94
C SER A 7 68.27 14.73 -21.20
N VAL A 8 67.56 13.57 -21.02
CA VAL A 8 66.11 13.50 -21.07
C VAL A 8 65.59 13.54 -19.64
N THR A 9 64.97 14.65 -19.27
CA THR A 9 64.32 14.80 -17.97
C THR A 9 62.89 14.18 -18.06
N ALA A 10 62.69 13.07 -17.36
CA ALA A 10 61.37 12.44 -17.28
C ALA A 10 60.51 13.18 -16.22
N LEU A 11 59.42 13.76 -16.68
CA LEU A 11 58.41 14.40 -15.81
C LEU A 11 57.49 13.30 -15.25
N ILE A 12 57.60 13.04 -13.94
CA ILE A 12 56.67 12.13 -13.22
C ILE A 12 55.43 12.92 -12.84
N VAL A 13 54.32 12.68 -13.54
CA VAL A 13 53.00 13.22 -13.15
C VAL A 13 52.42 12.37 -12.07
N LEU A 14 52.38 12.85 -10.84
CA LEU A 14 51.73 12.20 -9.69
C LEU A 14 50.22 12.45 -9.81
N ALA A 15 49.45 11.46 -10.21
CA ALA A 15 47.99 11.52 -10.20
C ALA A 15 47.51 11.32 -8.76
N ALA A 16 47.08 12.41 -8.12
CA ALA A 16 46.38 12.31 -6.84
C ALA A 16 44.97 11.76 -7.07
N ALA A 17 44.75 10.52 -6.65
CA ALA A 17 43.38 9.91 -6.59
C ALA A 17 42.59 10.60 -5.49
N VAL A 18 41.65 11.47 -5.86
CA VAL A 18 40.65 12.03 -4.96
C VAL A 18 39.64 10.93 -4.68
N ALA A 19 39.74 10.31 -3.51
CA ALA A 19 38.71 9.39 -3.00
C ALA A 19 37.47 10.21 -2.64
N LEU A 20 36.47 10.18 -3.50
CA LEU A 20 35.13 10.70 -3.17
C LEU A 20 34.53 9.84 -2.06
N PRO A 21 33.97 10.45 -0.99
CA PRO A 21 33.28 9.68 0.03
C PRO A 21 32.09 8.98 -0.60
N HIS A 22 32.12 7.65 -0.62
CA HIS A 22 30.96 6.85 -0.95
C HIS A 22 29.96 7.05 0.20
N SER A 23 28.94 7.88 -0.05
CA SER A 23 27.76 7.93 0.82
C SER A 23 27.09 6.54 0.75
N SER A 24 27.41 5.68 1.69
CA SER A 24 26.66 4.45 1.93
C SER A 24 25.24 4.85 2.34
N THR A 25 24.33 4.91 1.36
CA THR A 25 22.90 4.84 1.65
C THR A 25 22.69 3.56 2.44
N THR A 26 22.40 3.69 3.74
CA THR A 26 22.05 2.56 4.60
C THR A 26 20.91 1.81 3.92
N ALA A 27 21.18 0.60 3.45
CA ALA A 27 20.16 -0.31 2.99
C ALA A 27 19.19 -0.48 4.17
N GLN A 28 17.93 -0.13 3.98
CA GLN A 28 16.92 -0.27 5.04
C GLN A 28 16.84 -1.76 5.38
N ASP A 29 17.15 -2.14 6.63
CA ASP A 29 17.18 -3.53 7.05
C ASP A 29 15.83 -4.20 6.79
N LEU A 30 15.87 -5.31 6.04
CA LEU A 30 14.70 -6.13 5.75
C LEU A 30 14.32 -6.96 6.97
N ASN A 31 13.03 -7.14 7.20
CA ASN A 31 12.53 -7.93 8.31
C ASN A 31 12.56 -9.45 7.98
N ALA A 32 13.65 -10.11 8.36
CA ALA A 32 13.83 -11.54 8.13
C ALA A 32 12.74 -12.41 8.79
N SER A 33 12.12 -11.96 9.91
CA SER A 33 11.09 -12.74 10.62
C SER A 33 9.79 -12.92 9.85
N ILE A 34 9.58 -12.12 8.81
CA ILE A 34 8.43 -12.18 7.89
C ILE A 34 8.88 -12.25 6.44
N HIS A 35 10.11 -12.71 6.20
CA HIS A 35 10.72 -12.88 4.88
C HIS A 35 10.50 -11.67 3.96
N GLU A 36 10.71 -10.46 4.51
CA GLU A 36 10.59 -9.24 3.74
C GLU A 36 11.65 -9.21 2.64
N ALA A 37 11.22 -9.02 1.41
CA ALA A 37 12.07 -8.85 0.25
C ALA A 37 11.64 -7.65 -0.57
N VAL A 38 12.54 -7.09 -1.37
CA VAL A 38 12.25 -6.00 -2.31
C VAL A 38 12.67 -6.42 -3.70
N VAL A 39 11.76 -6.26 -4.65
CA VAL A 39 12.00 -6.52 -6.07
C VAL A 39 11.66 -5.28 -6.88
N MET A 40 12.35 -5.09 -8.00
CA MET A 40 12.02 -4.06 -8.97
C MET A 40 11.19 -4.73 -10.07
N VAL A 41 9.89 -4.41 -10.10
CA VAL A 41 8.96 -5.01 -11.07
C VAL A 41 8.95 -4.19 -12.35
N PRO A 42 9.29 -4.77 -13.51
CA PRO A 42 9.29 -4.05 -14.77
C PRO A 42 7.86 -3.77 -15.24
N LYS A 43 7.61 -2.55 -15.68
CA LYS A 43 6.37 -2.12 -16.32
C LYS A 43 6.69 -1.44 -17.65
N LYS A 44 6.00 -1.82 -18.72
CA LYS A 44 6.06 -1.08 -20.00
C LYS A 44 5.39 0.28 -19.84
N SER A 45 6.05 1.34 -20.27
CA SER A 45 5.54 2.71 -20.26
C SER A 45 5.86 3.37 -21.60
N GLY A 46 4.94 3.27 -22.54
CA GLY A 46 5.17 3.69 -23.92
C GLY A 46 6.30 2.91 -24.58
N LEU A 47 7.31 3.64 -25.10
CA LEU A 47 8.51 3.05 -25.73
C LEU A 47 9.58 2.63 -24.70
N PHE A 48 9.41 2.95 -23.43
CA PHE A 48 10.37 2.69 -22.38
C PHE A 48 9.82 1.67 -21.38
N ALA A 49 10.69 1.09 -20.58
CA ALA A 49 10.33 0.34 -19.38
C ALA A 49 10.61 1.21 -18.16
N ILE A 50 9.74 1.13 -17.17
CA ILE A 50 9.96 1.66 -15.82
C ILE A 50 9.99 0.50 -14.84
N GLU A 51 10.49 0.75 -13.63
CA GLU A 51 10.56 -0.25 -12.57
C GLU A 51 9.76 0.22 -11.35
N LEU A 52 8.97 -0.67 -10.78
CA LEU A 52 8.16 -0.42 -9.61
C LEU A 52 8.78 -1.12 -8.40
N GLU A 53 9.29 -0.35 -7.43
CA GLU A 53 9.83 -0.89 -6.18
C GLU A 53 8.71 -1.60 -5.41
N THR A 54 8.83 -2.91 -5.23
CA THR A 54 7.76 -3.72 -4.65
C THR A 54 8.28 -4.51 -3.47
N THR A 55 7.66 -4.32 -2.30
CA THR A 55 7.94 -5.14 -1.11
C THR A 55 7.08 -6.38 -1.13
N ILE A 56 7.69 -7.54 -0.88
CA ILE A 56 7.03 -8.84 -0.83
C ILE A 56 7.30 -9.47 0.53
N TYR A 57 6.24 -10.02 1.13
CA TYR A 57 6.32 -10.87 2.33
C TYR A 57 5.74 -12.23 1.94
N LYS A 58 6.57 -13.28 1.95
CA LYS A 58 6.16 -14.61 1.52
C LYS A 58 6.24 -15.60 2.68
N PRO A 59 5.17 -16.36 2.96
CA PRO A 59 5.24 -17.41 3.97
C PRO A 59 6.21 -18.54 3.57
N ASP A 60 6.58 -19.38 4.53
CA ASP A 60 7.38 -20.58 4.28
C ASP A 60 6.65 -21.52 3.33
N GLY A 61 7.42 -22.31 2.59
CA GLY A 61 6.90 -23.31 1.66
C GLY A 61 6.95 -22.88 0.20
N LEU A 62 6.51 -23.79 -0.65
CA LEU A 62 6.57 -23.65 -2.11
C LEU A 62 5.34 -22.92 -2.68
N GLY A 63 4.19 -23.02 -2.00
CA GLY A 63 2.92 -22.54 -2.53
C GLY A 63 2.22 -23.58 -3.44
N PRO A 64 1.32 -23.18 -4.35
CA PRO A 64 0.93 -21.78 -4.58
C PRO A 64 0.11 -21.18 -3.44
N PHE A 65 0.36 -19.91 -3.15
CA PHE A 65 -0.28 -19.16 -2.08
C PHE A 65 -1.27 -18.13 -2.63
N PRO A 66 -2.40 -17.86 -1.96
CA PRO A 66 -3.22 -16.69 -2.25
C PRO A 66 -2.39 -15.41 -2.11
N VAL A 67 -2.75 -14.37 -2.86
CA VAL A 67 -2.01 -13.11 -2.90
C VAL A 67 -2.88 -11.95 -2.46
N VAL A 68 -2.34 -11.08 -1.63
CA VAL A 68 -2.93 -9.78 -1.32
C VAL A 68 -2.00 -8.65 -1.74
N VAL A 69 -2.51 -7.72 -2.56
CA VAL A 69 -1.82 -6.47 -2.89
C VAL A 69 -2.34 -5.36 -1.98
N ILE A 70 -1.42 -4.61 -1.35
CA ILE A 70 -1.75 -3.51 -0.44
C ILE A 70 -1.19 -2.20 -0.98
N ASN A 71 -2.07 -1.35 -1.48
CA ASN A 71 -1.73 -0.07 -2.09
C ASN A 71 -1.52 1.01 -1.03
N HIS A 72 -0.38 1.73 -1.11
CA HIS A 72 -0.02 2.80 -0.19
C HIS A 72 -0.83 4.09 -0.41
N GLY A 73 -1.01 4.89 0.64
CA GLY A 73 -1.51 6.25 0.57
C GLY A 73 -0.52 7.22 -0.11
N LYS A 74 -0.82 8.50 -0.05
CA LYS A 74 0.10 9.57 -0.45
C LYS A 74 0.14 10.63 0.65
N ALA A 75 1.31 10.78 1.28
CA ALA A 75 1.53 11.89 2.19
C ALA A 75 1.66 13.22 1.43
N PRO A 76 1.47 14.38 2.10
CA PRO A 76 1.80 15.68 1.53
C PRO A 76 3.25 15.74 1.03
N GLY A 77 3.51 16.58 0.04
CA GLY A 77 4.84 16.78 -0.53
C GLY A 77 5.13 15.91 -1.74
N ASP A 78 6.41 15.88 -2.13
CA ASP A 78 6.87 15.16 -3.32
C ASP A 78 6.82 13.64 -3.10
N SER A 79 6.18 12.94 -4.03
CA SER A 79 6.06 11.48 -4.03
C SER A 79 7.40 10.77 -4.04
N LYS A 80 8.39 11.33 -4.72
CA LYS A 80 9.74 10.75 -4.86
C LYS A 80 10.46 10.57 -3.51
N PHE A 81 10.21 11.46 -2.56
CA PHE A 81 10.84 11.42 -1.24
C PHE A 81 10.02 10.65 -0.19
N GLN A 82 8.89 10.07 -0.57
CA GLN A 82 8.13 9.21 0.34
C GLN A 82 8.82 7.86 0.50
N SER A 83 8.97 7.44 1.74
CA SER A 83 9.63 6.17 2.07
C SER A 83 8.91 4.97 1.47
N ARG A 84 9.66 3.90 1.20
CA ARG A 84 9.10 2.59 0.82
C ARG A 84 8.03 2.15 1.81
N TYR A 85 6.87 1.78 1.28
CA TYR A 85 5.73 1.35 2.08
C TYR A 85 5.96 -0.04 2.67
N ARG A 86 5.88 -0.12 4.00
CA ARG A 86 6.06 -1.35 4.76
C ARG A 86 4.82 -1.63 5.59
N VAL A 87 4.31 -2.84 5.48
CA VAL A 87 3.02 -3.25 6.09
C VAL A 87 3.19 -4.41 7.06
N GLY A 88 4.28 -4.45 7.82
CA GLY A 88 4.68 -5.59 8.64
C GLY A 88 3.59 -6.17 9.54
N GLY A 89 2.81 -5.33 10.24
CA GLY A 89 1.67 -5.77 11.06
C GLY A 89 0.57 -6.42 10.24
N THR A 90 0.15 -5.76 9.17
CA THR A 90 -0.85 -6.28 8.22
C THR A 90 -0.34 -7.51 7.48
N ALA A 91 0.96 -7.54 7.13
CA ALA A 91 1.57 -8.70 6.51
C ALA A 91 1.45 -9.93 7.42
N ARG A 92 1.73 -9.81 8.72
CA ARG A 92 1.57 -10.91 9.67
C ARG A 92 0.12 -11.45 9.71
N TYR A 93 -0.88 -10.59 9.67
CA TYR A 93 -2.28 -10.99 9.63
C TYR A 93 -2.60 -11.88 8.42
N PHE A 94 -2.11 -11.53 7.24
CA PHE A 94 -2.33 -12.30 6.02
C PHE A 94 -1.44 -13.53 5.93
N MET A 95 -0.16 -13.43 6.32
CA MET A 95 0.78 -14.57 6.31
C MET A 95 0.34 -15.71 7.23
N GLN A 96 -0.33 -15.43 8.35
CA GLN A 96 -0.95 -16.46 9.19
C GLN A 96 -2.03 -17.27 8.46
N ARG A 97 -2.58 -16.73 7.38
CA ARG A 97 -3.61 -17.34 6.53
C ARG A 97 -3.03 -17.88 5.22
N GLY A 98 -1.70 -17.93 5.13
CA GLY A 98 -0.97 -18.45 3.99
C GLY A 98 -0.83 -17.48 2.81
N TYR A 99 -1.13 -16.20 2.95
CA TYR A 99 -1.00 -15.24 1.84
C TYR A 99 0.44 -14.79 1.62
N VAL A 100 0.78 -14.64 0.36
CA VAL A 100 1.85 -13.70 -0.05
C VAL A 100 1.29 -12.29 -0.01
N VAL A 101 2.00 -11.38 0.65
CA VAL A 101 1.63 -9.97 0.74
C VAL A 101 2.54 -9.13 -0.13
N VAL A 102 1.96 -8.29 -0.96
CA VAL A 102 2.65 -7.47 -1.96
C VAL A 102 2.31 -6.01 -1.74
N ALA A 103 3.31 -5.18 -1.51
CA ALA A 103 3.15 -3.74 -1.27
C ALA A 103 3.96 -2.95 -2.31
N PRO A 104 3.37 -2.63 -3.47
CA PRO A 104 4.04 -1.88 -4.50
C PRO A 104 4.16 -0.40 -4.16
N MET A 105 5.29 0.23 -4.50
CA MET A 105 5.40 1.66 -4.68
C MET A 105 5.02 1.99 -6.12
N ARG A 106 3.99 2.80 -6.29
CA ARG A 106 3.53 3.19 -7.64
C ARG A 106 4.57 4.09 -8.33
N GLN A 107 4.42 4.26 -9.63
CA GLN A 107 5.30 5.09 -10.47
C GLN A 107 5.54 6.48 -9.85
N GLY A 108 6.81 6.90 -9.78
CA GLY A 108 7.23 8.18 -9.23
C GLY A 108 7.27 8.26 -7.71
N PHE A 109 7.04 7.14 -6.99
CA PHE A 109 7.19 7.07 -5.54
C PHE A 109 8.46 6.32 -5.15
N SER A 110 9.13 6.77 -4.08
CA SER A 110 10.32 6.13 -3.52
C SER A 110 11.39 5.83 -4.59
N LYS A 111 11.79 4.56 -4.74
CA LYS A 111 12.75 4.12 -5.75
C LYS A 111 12.10 3.68 -7.06
N SER A 112 10.77 3.66 -7.15
CA SER A 112 10.09 3.42 -8.43
C SER A 112 10.47 4.49 -9.43
N SER A 113 10.76 4.09 -10.66
CA SER A 113 11.09 5.03 -11.74
C SER A 113 9.83 5.67 -12.34
N GLY A 114 10.01 6.49 -13.35
CA GLY A 114 8.95 7.30 -13.93
C GLY A 114 8.59 8.51 -13.07
N SER A 115 7.46 9.13 -13.37
CA SER A 115 6.94 10.31 -12.66
C SER A 115 5.54 10.04 -12.11
N TYR A 116 5.21 10.60 -10.96
CA TYR A 116 3.86 10.51 -10.40
C TYR A 116 2.84 11.13 -11.36
N ILE A 117 1.80 10.38 -11.69
CA ILE A 117 0.72 10.85 -12.55
C ILE A 117 -0.38 11.43 -11.66
N GLY A 118 -0.33 12.76 -11.45
CA GLY A 118 -1.27 13.45 -10.55
C GLY A 118 -2.68 13.61 -11.12
N GLY A 119 -2.81 13.71 -12.44
CA GLY A 119 -4.11 13.88 -13.11
C GLY A 119 -4.76 15.26 -12.94
N GLY A 120 -4.14 16.19 -12.23
CA GLY A 120 -4.74 17.51 -11.92
C GLY A 120 -6.09 17.36 -11.21
N CYS A 121 -7.13 18.03 -11.73
CA CYS A 121 -8.49 17.91 -11.21
C CYS A 121 -9.23 16.65 -11.72
N ASN A 122 -8.64 15.85 -12.57
CA ASN A 122 -9.24 14.60 -13.05
C ASN A 122 -8.88 13.43 -12.15
N VAL A 123 -9.55 13.32 -11.02
CA VAL A 123 -9.33 12.27 -10.02
C VAL A 123 -9.63 10.86 -10.54
N GLN A 124 -10.52 10.74 -11.53
CA GLN A 124 -10.80 9.47 -12.20
C GLN A 124 -9.58 8.99 -13.00
N SER A 125 -9.02 9.83 -13.85
CA SER A 125 -7.81 9.49 -14.63
C SER A 125 -6.62 9.21 -13.72
N ASN A 126 -6.48 9.92 -12.57
CA ASN A 126 -5.48 9.63 -11.58
C ASN A 126 -5.59 8.18 -11.08
N GLY A 127 -6.76 7.79 -10.59
CA GLY A 127 -6.98 6.43 -10.08
C GLY A 127 -6.68 5.35 -11.12
N ILE A 128 -7.12 5.53 -12.36
CA ILE A 128 -6.86 4.59 -13.47
C ILE A 128 -5.36 4.46 -13.76
N ALA A 129 -4.62 5.58 -13.80
CA ALA A 129 -3.18 5.54 -14.02
C ALA A 129 -2.43 4.80 -12.90
N GLN A 130 -2.87 4.99 -11.64
CA GLN A 130 -2.31 4.26 -10.49
C GLN A 130 -2.70 2.77 -10.52
N ALA A 131 -3.91 2.44 -10.98
CA ALA A 131 -4.38 1.06 -11.11
C ALA A 131 -3.58 0.27 -12.15
N ASP A 132 -3.09 0.92 -13.20
CA ASP A 132 -2.23 0.31 -14.21
C ASP A 132 -0.86 -0.13 -13.63
N ASP A 133 -0.32 0.60 -12.65
CA ASP A 133 0.86 0.16 -11.91
C ASP A 133 0.57 -1.11 -11.10
N VAL A 134 -0.57 -1.16 -10.43
CA VAL A 134 -1.01 -2.34 -9.65
C VAL A 134 -1.20 -3.55 -10.57
N LYS A 135 -1.76 -3.34 -11.77
CA LYS A 135 -1.90 -4.39 -12.78
C LYS A 135 -0.55 -4.96 -13.18
N ALA A 136 0.43 -4.12 -13.48
CA ALA A 136 1.77 -4.57 -13.86
C ALA A 136 2.44 -5.40 -12.75
N VAL A 137 2.26 -5.01 -11.49
CA VAL A 137 2.75 -5.78 -10.35
C VAL A 137 2.02 -7.11 -10.22
N LEU A 138 0.70 -7.15 -10.37
CA LEU A 138 -0.05 -8.40 -10.34
C LEU A 138 0.33 -9.34 -11.50
N ASP A 139 0.52 -8.82 -12.71
CA ASP A 139 1.00 -9.61 -13.85
C ASP A 139 2.34 -10.27 -13.53
N TYR A 140 3.27 -9.54 -12.90
CA TYR A 140 4.56 -10.08 -12.49
C TYR A 140 4.43 -11.13 -11.39
N ILE A 141 3.63 -10.87 -10.35
CA ILE A 141 3.46 -11.77 -9.20
C ILE A 141 2.74 -13.06 -9.60
N THR A 142 1.69 -12.97 -10.42
CA THR A 142 0.92 -14.16 -10.86
C THR A 142 1.67 -15.06 -11.83
N ALA A 143 2.76 -14.57 -12.41
CA ALA A 143 3.71 -15.39 -13.18
C ALA A 143 4.70 -16.19 -12.30
N GLN A 144 4.77 -15.91 -10.99
CA GLN A 144 5.66 -16.62 -10.08
C GLN A 144 5.05 -17.96 -9.66
N PRO A 145 5.86 -19.04 -9.54
CA PRO A 145 5.36 -20.37 -9.22
C PRO A 145 4.73 -20.48 -7.82
N TYR A 146 5.05 -19.55 -6.93
CA TYR A 146 4.52 -19.53 -5.57
C TYR A 146 3.16 -18.82 -5.43
N ALA A 147 2.64 -18.19 -6.48
CA ALA A 147 1.41 -17.41 -6.43
C ALA A 147 0.21 -18.15 -7.03
N ASP A 148 -0.88 -18.25 -6.29
CA ASP A 148 -2.15 -18.71 -6.85
C ASP A 148 -2.87 -17.55 -7.55
N LYS A 149 -2.77 -17.56 -8.88
CA LYS A 149 -3.40 -16.53 -9.74
C LYS A 149 -4.92 -16.48 -9.67
N ASN A 150 -5.58 -17.47 -9.06
CA ASN A 150 -7.03 -17.53 -8.93
C ASN A 150 -7.53 -17.06 -7.56
N GLN A 151 -6.63 -16.74 -6.63
CA GLN A 151 -6.96 -16.35 -5.26
C GLN A 151 -6.28 -15.01 -4.91
N LEU A 152 -6.80 -13.91 -5.48
CA LEU A 152 -6.23 -12.59 -5.36
C LEU A 152 -7.15 -11.64 -4.60
N LEU A 153 -6.58 -10.81 -3.72
CA LEU A 153 -7.24 -9.70 -3.04
C LEU A 153 -6.47 -8.40 -3.34
N VAL A 154 -7.18 -7.31 -3.58
CA VAL A 154 -6.55 -5.99 -3.70
C VAL A 154 -7.13 -5.06 -2.65
N MET A 155 -6.26 -4.41 -1.90
CA MET A 155 -6.66 -3.47 -0.85
C MET A 155 -5.75 -2.24 -0.81
N GLY A 156 -6.20 -1.18 -0.16
CA GLY A 156 -5.38 0.01 -0.01
C GLY A 156 -5.99 1.04 0.93
N GLN A 157 -5.15 2.00 1.34
CA GLN A 157 -5.51 3.07 2.26
C GLN A 157 -5.34 4.44 1.60
N SER A 158 -6.29 5.38 1.85
CA SER A 158 -6.23 6.74 1.34
C SER A 158 -6.14 6.78 -0.19
N HIS A 159 -5.13 7.42 -0.77
CA HIS A 159 -4.87 7.37 -2.22
C HIS A 159 -4.73 5.92 -2.73
N GLY A 160 -4.21 4.99 -1.91
CA GLY A 160 -4.17 3.55 -2.26
C GLY A 160 -5.54 2.89 -2.26
N GLY A 161 -6.44 3.32 -1.38
CA GLY A 161 -7.85 2.92 -1.41
C GLY A 161 -8.53 3.38 -2.70
N TRP A 162 -8.30 4.64 -3.09
CA TRP A 162 -8.76 5.18 -4.38
C TRP A 162 -8.25 4.39 -5.58
N THR A 163 -6.94 4.08 -5.57
CA THR A 163 -6.29 3.20 -6.56
C THR A 163 -6.95 1.82 -6.61
N THR A 164 -7.29 1.25 -5.45
CA THR A 164 -7.96 -0.05 -5.34
C THR A 164 -9.35 -0.04 -5.99
N LEU A 165 -10.14 1.02 -5.77
CA LEU A 165 -11.45 1.15 -6.42
C LEU A 165 -11.33 1.31 -7.93
N ALA A 166 -10.38 2.11 -8.40
CA ALA A 166 -10.07 2.24 -9.83
C ALA A 166 -9.61 0.92 -10.43
N PHE A 167 -8.78 0.15 -9.72
CA PHE A 167 -8.32 -1.18 -10.15
C PHE A 167 -9.50 -2.14 -10.36
N GLY A 168 -10.56 -2.01 -9.57
CA GLY A 168 -11.79 -2.80 -9.73
C GLY A 168 -12.37 -2.74 -11.14
N THR A 169 -12.21 -1.63 -11.87
CA THR A 169 -12.72 -1.47 -13.24
C THR A 169 -12.06 -2.41 -14.25
N LEU A 170 -10.87 -2.93 -13.93
CA LEU A 170 -10.16 -3.87 -14.79
C LEU A 170 -10.76 -5.28 -14.75
N ASN A 171 -11.58 -5.59 -13.74
CA ASN A 171 -12.10 -6.94 -13.50
C ASN A 171 -11.03 -8.03 -13.66
N TYR A 172 -9.86 -7.77 -13.05
CA TYR A 172 -8.67 -8.59 -13.25
C TYR A 172 -8.93 -10.05 -12.87
N PRO A 173 -8.61 -11.02 -13.74
CA PRO A 173 -8.88 -12.43 -13.50
C PRO A 173 -8.25 -12.92 -12.19
N GLY A 174 -9.02 -13.68 -11.42
CA GLY A 174 -8.60 -14.24 -10.13
C GLY A 174 -8.75 -13.30 -8.93
N VAL A 175 -8.99 -12.01 -9.12
CA VAL A 175 -9.32 -11.10 -8.02
C VAL A 175 -10.74 -11.41 -7.53
N LYS A 176 -10.86 -11.71 -6.23
CA LYS A 176 -12.13 -12.11 -5.59
C LYS A 176 -12.83 -10.94 -4.90
N GLY A 177 -12.10 -9.88 -4.56
CA GLY A 177 -12.67 -8.73 -3.88
C GLY A 177 -11.69 -7.58 -3.70
N LEU A 178 -12.23 -6.43 -3.27
CA LEU A 178 -11.50 -5.20 -3.02
C LEU A 178 -11.72 -4.77 -1.57
N VAL A 179 -10.69 -4.21 -0.91
CA VAL A 179 -10.86 -3.61 0.41
C VAL A 179 -10.34 -2.18 0.41
N ASN A 180 -11.22 -1.25 0.75
CA ASN A 180 -10.96 0.19 0.71
C ASN A 180 -10.95 0.77 2.13
N PHE A 181 -9.80 1.31 2.56
CA PHE A 181 -9.65 2.04 3.82
C PHE A 181 -9.54 3.52 3.56
N ALA A 182 -10.58 4.28 3.90
CA ALA A 182 -10.64 5.74 3.77
C ALA A 182 -10.12 6.23 2.40
N GLY A 183 -10.58 5.56 1.32
CA GLY A 183 -10.04 5.77 -0.02
C GLY A 183 -10.57 7.03 -0.70
N GLY A 184 -9.66 7.83 -1.21
CA GLY A 184 -9.99 9.05 -1.93
C GLY A 184 -8.75 9.80 -2.38
N LEU A 185 -8.99 10.92 -3.06
CA LEU A 185 -7.97 11.87 -3.47
C LEU A 185 -8.48 13.29 -3.19
N ARG A 186 -8.00 13.89 -2.09
CA ARG A 186 -8.35 15.27 -1.73
C ARG A 186 -7.61 16.24 -2.63
N GLN A 187 -8.35 17.10 -3.34
CA GLN A 187 -7.84 18.07 -4.31
C GLN A 187 -8.48 19.44 -4.09
N GLU A 188 -8.21 20.06 -2.94
CA GLU A 188 -8.82 21.34 -2.54
C GLU A 188 -8.61 22.50 -3.52
N SER A 189 -7.54 22.44 -4.31
CA SER A 189 -7.30 23.42 -5.37
C SER A 189 -8.29 23.31 -6.55
N CYS A 190 -9.08 22.23 -6.60
CA CYS A 190 -10.05 21.99 -7.66
C CYS A 190 -11.47 22.34 -7.18
N PRO A 191 -12.17 23.29 -7.81
CA PRO A 191 -13.53 23.58 -7.44
C PRO A 191 -14.43 22.34 -7.52
N GLY A 192 -15.18 22.07 -6.45
CA GLY A 192 -16.10 20.92 -6.39
C GLY A 192 -15.39 19.57 -6.40
N TRP A 193 -14.18 19.48 -5.84
CA TRP A 193 -13.37 18.25 -5.78
C TRP A 193 -14.13 17.06 -5.19
N GLU A 194 -14.94 17.26 -4.13
CA GLU A 194 -15.76 16.20 -3.51
C GLU A 194 -16.78 15.62 -4.50
N SER A 195 -17.48 16.51 -5.23
CA SER A 195 -18.40 16.08 -6.29
C SER A 195 -17.68 15.37 -7.44
N GLY A 196 -16.44 15.80 -7.76
CA GLY A 196 -15.57 15.14 -8.73
C GLY A 196 -15.22 13.73 -8.28
N LEU A 197 -14.88 13.58 -7.01
CA LEU A 197 -14.55 12.29 -6.40
C LEU A 197 -15.77 11.34 -6.41
N ALA A 198 -16.94 11.84 -6.02
CA ALA A 198 -18.18 11.06 -6.03
C ALA A 198 -18.58 10.61 -7.45
N ARG A 199 -18.48 11.49 -8.46
CA ARG A 199 -18.72 11.10 -9.87
C ARG A 199 -17.76 10.02 -10.34
N ALA A 200 -16.45 10.16 -10.04
CA ALA A 200 -15.46 9.17 -10.43
C ALA A 200 -15.70 7.82 -9.72
N ALA A 201 -16.12 7.83 -8.45
CA ALA A 201 -16.53 6.61 -7.76
C ALA A 201 -17.73 5.94 -8.45
N GLY A 202 -18.72 6.71 -8.90
CA GLY A 202 -19.83 6.18 -9.69
C GLY A 202 -19.37 5.46 -10.97
N HIS A 203 -18.42 6.04 -11.70
CA HIS A 203 -17.83 5.38 -12.88
C HIS A 203 -17.08 4.09 -12.51
N TYR A 204 -16.35 4.06 -11.39
CA TYR A 204 -15.68 2.84 -10.95
C TYR A 204 -16.67 1.76 -10.53
N GLY A 205 -17.73 2.15 -9.79
CA GLY A 205 -18.78 1.23 -9.38
C GLY A 205 -19.56 0.64 -10.55
N ALA A 206 -19.88 1.43 -11.58
CA ALA A 206 -20.54 0.96 -12.79
C ALA A 206 -19.69 -0.05 -13.58
N ALA A 207 -18.36 0.15 -13.61
CA ALA A 207 -17.45 -0.68 -14.40
C ALA A 207 -17.01 -1.96 -13.69
N THR A 208 -16.97 -1.99 -12.35
CA THR A 208 -16.49 -3.17 -11.59
C THR A 208 -17.56 -4.25 -11.47
N GLN A 209 -17.12 -5.53 -11.51
CA GLN A 209 -17.93 -6.70 -11.15
C GLN A 209 -17.57 -7.24 -9.75
N LEU A 210 -16.54 -6.68 -9.11
CA LEU A 210 -15.96 -7.20 -7.89
C LEU A 210 -16.69 -6.68 -6.65
N PRO A 211 -16.99 -7.55 -5.66
CA PRO A 211 -17.48 -7.10 -4.36
C PRO A 211 -16.38 -6.31 -3.65
N SER A 212 -16.78 -5.33 -2.83
CA SER A 212 -15.82 -4.54 -2.07
C SER A 212 -16.28 -4.27 -0.62
N LEU A 213 -15.29 -4.15 0.28
CA LEU A 213 -15.47 -3.83 1.70
C LEU A 213 -14.81 -2.48 1.98
N TRP A 214 -15.55 -1.55 2.58
CA TRP A 214 -15.10 -0.19 2.81
C TRP A 214 -15.08 0.17 4.30
N PHE A 215 -14.07 0.94 4.70
CA PHE A 215 -13.91 1.44 6.08
C PHE A 215 -13.73 2.95 6.07
N TYR A 216 -14.59 3.66 6.80
CA TYR A 216 -14.48 5.10 7.05
C TYR A 216 -14.91 5.41 8.49
N GLY A 217 -14.33 6.44 9.08
CA GLY A 217 -14.68 6.90 10.41
C GLY A 217 -15.15 8.35 10.42
N ASP A 218 -15.84 8.75 11.50
CA ASP A 218 -16.57 10.02 11.55
C ASP A 218 -15.65 11.23 11.71
N ASN A 219 -14.50 11.08 12.37
CA ASN A 219 -13.49 12.13 12.54
C ASN A 219 -12.33 12.01 11.55
N ASP A 220 -12.56 11.48 10.35
CA ASP A 220 -11.56 11.45 9.27
C ASP A 220 -11.23 12.88 8.80
N SER A 221 -9.96 13.28 8.91
CA SER A 221 -9.50 14.63 8.57
C SER A 221 -9.47 14.94 7.07
N TYR A 222 -9.58 13.91 6.21
CA TYR A 222 -9.56 14.03 4.75
C TYR A 222 -10.95 13.92 4.13
N PHE A 223 -11.79 13.02 4.63
CA PHE A 223 -13.08 12.69 4.02
C PHE A 223 -14.18 12.70 5.08
N SER A 224 -14.90 13.83 5.16
CA SER A 224 -16.03 13.95 6.07
C SER A 224 -17.08 12.88 5.85
N THR A 225 -17.96 12.65 6.84
CA THR A 225 -19.09 11.71 6.74
C THR A 225 -19.95 11.98 5.50
N ASN A 226 -20.19 13.26 5.16
CA ASN A 226 -20.92 13.62 3.96
C ASN A 226 -20.17 13.22 2.69
N THR A 227 -18.86 13.47 2.66
CA THR A 227 -18.00 13.16 1.49
C THR A 227 -17.97 11.66 1.22
N TYR A 228 -17.60 10.84 2.21
CA TYR A 228 -17.50 9.40 1.97
C TYR A 228 -18.86 8.74 1.75
N SER A 229 -19.93 9.24 2.36
CA SER A 229 -21.28 8.72 2.12
C SER A 229 -21.75 8.94 0.70
N GLU A 230 -21.48 10.12 0.11
CA GLU A 230 -21.83 10.38 -1.30
C GLU A 230 -20.96 9.57 -2.26
N ILE A 231 -19.65 9.40 -1.97
CA ILE A 231 -18.76 8.51 -2.72
C ILE A 231 -19.31 7.07 -2.73
N PHE A 232 -19.66 6.55 -1.54
CA PHE A 232 -20.20 5.21 -1.37
C PHE A 232 -21.53 5.03 -2.10
N LYS A 233 -22.45 5.98 -1.94
CA LYS A 233 -23.75 5.98 -2.63
C LYS A 233 -23.59 5.93 -4.15
N ARG A 234 -22.72 6.76 -4.71
CA ARG A 234 -22.46 6.80 -6.14
C ARG A 234 -21.82 5.52 -6.65
N TYR A 235 -20.88 4.96 -5.91
CA TYR A 235 -20.26 3.68 -6.29
C TYR A 235 -21.28 2.53 -6.35
N ASN A 236 -22.25 2.51 -5.45
CA ASN A 236 -23.29 1.48 -5.39
C ASN A 236 -24.53 1.75 -6.27
N ALA A 237 -24.58 2.87 -7.01
CA ALA A 237 -25.75 3.21 -7.82
C ALA A 237 -26.12 2.15 -8.87
N GLU A 238 -25.13 1.45 -9.40
CA GLU A 238 -25.27 0.39 -10.41
C GLU A 238 -25.15 -1.02 -9.78
N GLY A 239 -25.67 -1.23 -8.55
CA GLY A 239 -25.84 -2.57 -8.00
C GLY A 239 -24.99 -2.96 -6.79
N ASN A 240 -25.19 -2.38 -5.63
CA ASN A 240 -24.79 -2.81 -4.26
C ASN A 240 -23.52 -3.71 -4.12
N LYS A 241 -22.44 -3.37 -4.80
CA LYS A 241 -21.21 -4.18 -4.80
C LYS A 241 -20.30 -3.90 -3.61
N ALA A 242 -20.53 -2.78 -2.91
CA ALA A 242 -19.74 -2.38 -1.75
C ALA A 242 -20.55 -2.48 -0.46
N ARG A 243 -19.90 -2.96 0.60
CA ARG A 243 -20.40 -2.91 1.99
C ARG A 243 -19.55 -1.90 2.76
N LEU A 244 -20.20 -0.96 3.45
CA LEU A 244 -19.55 0.05 4.29
C LEU A 244 -19.53 -0.39 5.75
N VAL A 245 -18.38 -0.24 6.38
CA VAL A 245 -18.16 -0.25 7.82
C VAL A 245 -17.85 1.18 8.24
N ALA A 246 -18.88 1.91 8.67
CA ALA A 246 -18.72 3.20 9.34
C ALA A 246 -18.38 2.90 10.80
N PHE A 247 -17.09 3.05 11.18
CA PHE A 247 -16.60 2.56 12.47
C PHE A 247 -16.61 3.63 13.58
N GLY A 248 -17.20 4.80 13.33
CA GLY A 248 -17.27 5.91 14.30
C GLY A 248 -15.96 6.70 14.38
N GLU A 249 -15.73 7.33 15.54
CA GLU A 249 -14.48 8.05 15.80
C GLU A 249 -13.33 7.09 16.12
N TYR A 250 -12.11 7.46 15.71
CA TYR A 250 -10.91 6.73 16.03
C TYR A 250 -9.75 7.66 16.37
N GLY A 251 -9.30 7.62 17.61
CA GLY A 251 -8.21 8.47 18.10
C GLY A 251 -8.46 9.95 17.79
N SER A 252 -7.43 10.66 17.39
CA SER A 252 -7.52 12.04 16.92
C SER A 252 -7.89 12.18 15.45
N ASP A 253 -7.77 11.10 14.66
CA ASP A 253 -8.02 11.09 13.21
C ASP A 253 -8.30 9.66 12.71
N ALA A 254 -9.53 9.43 12.29
CA ALA A 254 -9.96 8.14 11.77
C ALA A 254 -9.25 7.75 10.47
N HIS A 255 -8.67 8.70 9.75
CA HIS A 255 -7.88 8.42 8.54
C HIS A 255 -6.68 7.51 8.80
N ALA A 256 -6.15 7.51 10.02
CA ALA A 256 -4.99 6.71 10.43
C ALA A 256 -5.34 5.29 10.89
N MET A 257 -6.61 4.87 10.91
CA MET A 257 -7.09 3.62 11.53
C MET A 257 -6.40 2.36 10.98
N PHE A 258 -6.06 2.30 9.71
CA PHE A 258 -5.58 1.07 9.05
C PHE A 258 -4.29 0.50 9.66
N GLY A 259 -3.31 1.33 9.99
CA GLY A 259 -1.95 0.89 10.36
C GLY A 259 -1.79 0.40 11.80
N PRO A 260 -2.20 1.18 12.81
CA PRO A 260 -1.99 0.88 14.23
C PRO A 260 -2.66 -0.41 14.70
N THR A 261 -2.13 -1.02 15.76
CA THR A 261 -2.66 -2.28 16.34
C THR A 261 -4.11 -2.14 16.79
N GLU A 262 -4.47 -1.00 17.37
CA GLU A 262 -5.84 -0.70 17.81
C GLU A 262 -6.79 -0.67 16.62
N GLY A 263 -6.40 -0.04 15.52
CA GLY A 263 -7.19 -0.02 14.29
C GLY A 263 -7.30 -1.42 13.65
N GLN A 264 -6.27 -2.24 13.76
CA GLN A 264 -6.32 -3.62 13.29
C GLN A 264 -7.41 -4.43 14.00
N ARG A 265 -7.73 -4.15 15.27
CA ARG A 265 -8.82 -4.79 16.01
C ARG A 265 -10.19 -4.45 15.43
N ILE A 266 -10.33 -3.29 14.78
CA ILE A 266 -11.56 -2.86 14.11
C ILE A 266 -11.73 -3.60 12.78
N TRP A 267 -10.70 -3.60 11.93
CA TRP A 267 -10.88 -4.10 10.57
C TRP A 267 -10.65 -5.60 10.41
N GLN A 268 -9.82 -6.26 11.25
CA GLN A 268 -9.50 -7.68 11.06
C GLN A 268 -10.72 -8.60 11.09
N PRO A 269 -11.69 -8.46 12.02
CA PRO A 269 -12.90 -9.29 12.02
C PRO A 269 -13.75 -9.10 10.76
N GLU A 270 -13.86 -7.86 10.28
CA GLU A 270 -14.64 -7.53 9.08
C GLU A 270 -13.99 -8.07 7.81
N VAL A 271 -12.66 -7.93 7.72
CA VAL A 271 -11.88 -8.48 6.61
C VAL A 271 -11.94 -10.01 6.63
N SER A 272 -11.84 -10.68 7.79
CA SER A 272 -11.98 -12.15 7.86
C SER A 272 -13.33 -12.63 7.34
N ARG A 273 -14.43 -11.95 7.72
CA ARG A 273 -15.77 -12.26 7.19
C ARG A 273 -15.87 -12.02 5.68
N PHE A 274 -15.29 -10.94 5.21
CA PHE A 274 -15.27 -10.63 3.78
C PHE A 274 -14.47 -11.67 2.97
N LEU A 275 -13.30 -12.08 3.46
CA LEU A 275 -12.49 -13.14 2.83
C LEU A 275 -13.32 -14.44 2.69
N GLU A 276 -14.03 -14.83 3.74
CA GLU A 276 -14.91 -16.01 3.70
C GLU A 276 -16.02 -15.85 2.66
N GLN A 277 -16.68 -14.69 2.63
CA GLN A 277 -17.75 -14.39 1.67
C GLN A 277 -17.30 -14.47 0.22
N VAL A 278 -16.05 -14.09 -0.08
CA VAL A 278 -15.51 -14.12 -1.44
C VAL A 278 -14.72 -15.41 -1.75
N GLY A 279 -14.75 -16.40 -0.85
CA GLY A 279 -14.12 -17.72 -1.04
C GLY A 279 -12.59 -17.68 -0.95
N LEU A 280 -12.03 -16.76 -0.16
CA LEU A 280 -10.60 -16.66 0.12
C LEU A 280 -10.28 -17.20 1.53
N PRO A 281 -9.04 -17.71 1.79
CA PRO A 281 -8.63 -18.16 3.12
C PRO A 281 -8.82 -17.08 4.19
N SER A 282 -9.70 -17.33 5.16
CA SER A 282 -10.13 -16.35 6.17
C SER A 282 -9.60 -16.65 7.56
N GLN A 283 -9.21 -17.90 7.84
CA GLN A 283 -8.77 -18.35 9.16
C GLN A 283 -7.25 -18.56 9.22
N PRO A 284 -6.62 -18.26 10.37
CA PRO A 284 -5.22 -18.60 10.57
C PRO A 284 -4.98 -20.10 10.45
N LEU A 285 -3.89 -20.49 9.79
CA LEU A 285 -3.48 -21.87 9.58
C LEU A 285 -2.37 -22.25 10.59
N PRO A 286 -2.43 -23.47 11.18
CA PRO A 286 -1.44 -23.90 12.19
C PRO A 286 0.01 -23.85 11.71
N GLU A 287 0.28 -24.22 10.46
CA GLU A 287 1.61 -24.23 9.85
C GLU A 287 2.24 -22.82 9.73
N PHE A 288 1.40 -21.76 9.77
CA PHE A 288 1.83 -20.36 9.72
C PHE A 288 1.73 -19.64 11.07
N ALA A 289 1.58 -20.38 12.18
CA ALA A 289 1.44 -19.82 13.53
C ALA A 289 2.62 -18.91 13.94
N ARG A 290 3.81 -19.13 13.39
CA ARG A 290 5.01 -18.30 13.66
C ARG A 290 4.85 -16.83 13.28
N TYR A 291 3.93 -16.52 12.36
CA TYR A 291 3.66 -15.14 11.93
C TYR A 291 2.67 -14.40 12.84
N ARG A 292 2.15 -15.03 13.90
CA ARG A 292 1.31 -14.34 14.87
C ARG A 292 2.07 -13.16 15.47
N PRO A 293 1.43 -11.99 15.65
CA PRO A 293 2.01 -10.92 16.45
C PRO A 293 2.34 -11.49 17.83
N ALA A 294 3.45 -11.04 18.43
CA ALA A 294 3.69 -11.31 19.84
C ALA A 294 2.46 -10.82 20.63
N ALA A 295 2.00 -11.65 21.58
CA ALA A 295 0.90 -11.24 22.45
C ALA A 295 1.29 -9.92 23.12
N VAL A 296 0.54 -8.87 22.87
CA VAL A 296 0.69 -7.61 23.60
C VAL A 296 0.32 -7.95 25.05
N ALA A 297 1.29 -7.82 25.97
CA ALA A 297 0.99 -7.97 27.39
C ALA A 297 -0.20 -7.07 27.74
N PRO A 298 -1.18 -7.56 28.52
CA PRO A 298 -2.31 -6.73 28.91
C PRO A 298 -1.78 -5.45 29.55
N THR A 299 -2.14 -4.31 28.98
CA THR A 299 -1.87 -3.01 29.57
C THR A 299 -2.42 -3.04 30.99
N ARG A 300 -1.54 -2.83 31.96
CA ARG A 300 -1.90 -2.74 33.38
C ARG A 300 -3.07 -1.75 33.47
N PRO A 301 -4.20 -2.12 34.13
CA PRO A 301 -5.31 -1.16 34.30
C PRO A 301 -4.74 0.11 34.91
N LEU A 302 -5.08 1.25 34.34
CA LEU A 302 -4.83 2.54 34.99
C LEU A 302 -5.47 2.43 36.36
N LEU A 303 -4.66 2.53 37.43
CA LEU A 303 -5.17 2.62 38.79
C LEU A 303 -6.16 3.78 38.84
N GLU A 304 -7.43 3.46 39.03
CA GLU A 304 -8.44 4.47 39.35
C GLU A 304 -7.92 5.27 40.53
N LYS A 305 -7.73 6.58 40.33
CA LYS A 305 -7.47 7.49 41.45
C LYS A 305 -8.72 7.46 42.33
N THR A 306 -8.62 6.83 43.50
CA THR A 306 -9.61 7.00 44.54
C THR A 306 -9.75 8.51 44.83
N PRO A 307 -10.99 9.05 44.89
CA PRO A 307 -11.17 10.42 45.32
C PRO A 307 -10.66 10.59 46.75
N ASP A 308 -9.83 11.60 46.97
CA ASP A 308 -9.36 11.98 48.31
C ASP A 308 -10.57 12.18 49.25
N ALA A 309 -10.52 11.49 50.38
CA ALA A 309 -11.49 11.69 51.44
C ALA A 309 -11.42 13.15 51.97
N PRO A 310 -12.53 13.79 52.30
CA PRO A 310 -12.51 15.15 52.81
C PRO A 310 -11.80 15.15 54.15
N ALA A 311 -10.84 16.08 54.32
CA ALA A 311 -10.18 16.37 55.58
C ALA A 311 -11.21 16.99 56.56
N ASN A 312 -11.32 16.36 57.74
CA ASN A 312 -12.02 16.92 58.90
C ASN A 312 -11.23 18.07 59.55
#